data_c098b003471002552f4a2d5f52dbe072
#
_entry.id   c098b003471002552f4a2d5f52dbe072
#
_cell.length_a   1.000
_cell.length_b   1.000
_cell.length_c   1.000
_cell.angle_alpha   90.00
_cell.angle_beta   90.00
_cell.angle_gamma   90.00
#
_symmetry.space_group_name_H-M   'P 1'
#
loop_
_entity.id
_entity.type
_entity.pdbx_description
1 polymer ?
#
loop_
_entity_poly.entity_id
_entity_poly.type
_entity_poly.pdbx_seq_one_letter_code
_entity_poly.pdbx_strand_id
1 'polypeptide(L)'
;MRRLVVLLVGAGLLLPSAPVLAGARTVDASTAREGDALAVLERAVQAGRTVGYRGTQRVASWRDTGTDAATVGVSHLPGHRSVLRVPDDTTVPAVATAALDARVVSLLAASYDLAVAGTGRCTGRSTTVVEARRDGGQLAGRFWVDEQTGLLLRREVYREDGRRLRSSAFVSLEVRAAADVPPAAVPDLPAAVDRLRARGWRVPDGLPGGFRLFEARLAAADRPRTGEPRHVLHLAYSDGLSTTSLFAQRGTLGSTPPSGFRRDDVGGRPVWVRSASPERAVWSGDGAVWTLVSDAPADVVRAAVAALPRDRPKADGVLVRLHRGLARLGAVLSPFH
;
A
#
# COMPACT_ATOMS: atom_id res chain seq x y z
N MET A 1 4.78 -83.43 16.56
CA MET A 1 5.48 -84.06 15.45
C MET A 1 6.24 -83.05 14.67
N ARG A 2 7.53 -83.01 14.89
CA ARG A 2 8.62 -83.37 13.95
C ARG A 2 8.67 -82.48 12.70
N ARG A 3 9.70 -81.59 12.70
CA ARG A 3 10.88 -81.47 11.82
C ARG A 3 10.56 -80.73 10.50
N LEU A 4 11.36 -79.85 9.91
CA LEU A 4 12.80 -79.92 9.65
C LEU A 4 13.36 -78.52 9.32
N VAL A 5 14.57 -78.26 9.79
CA VAL A 5 15.45 -77.15 9.43
C VAL A 5 16.14 -77.47 8.09
N VAL A 6 16.24 -76.52 7.18
CA VAL A 6 17.31 -76.56 6.16
C VAL A 6 17.93 -75.17 6.06
N LEU A 7 19.18 -75.06 6.51
CA LEU A 7 20.12 -74.02 6.21
C LEU A 7 20.63 -74.22 4.79
N LEU A 8 20.70 -73.08 4.01
CA LEU A 8 21.56 -73.05 2.86
C LEU A 8 22.32 -71.68 2.91
N VAL A 9 23.63 -71.81 3.09
CA VAL A 9 24.65 -70.79 2.98
C VAL A 9 24.93 -70.55 1.53
N GLY A 10 24.88 -69.36 1.03
CA GLY A 10 25.33 -68.94 -0.28
C GLY A 10 26.12 -67.63 -0.18
N ALA A 11 27.42 -67.79 -0.33
CA ALA A 11 28.37 -66.66 -0.38
C ALA A 11 28.24 -65.91 -1.72
N GLY A 12 28.48 -64.62 -1.65
CA GLY A 12 28.94 -64.06 -2.88
C GLY A 12 28.67 -62.66 -3.22
N LEU A 13 29.69 -61.90 -3.32
CA LEU A 13 29.97 -60.71 -4.11
C LEU A 13 29.46 -59.35 -3.58
N LEU A 14 30.35 -58.71 -2.86
CA LEU A 14 30.40 -57.27 -2.66
C LEU A 14 30.83 -56.58 -3.99
N LEU A 15 29.92 -55.82 -4.57
CA LEU A 15 30.23 -54.76 -5.55
C LEU A 15 30.27 -53.41 -4.83
N PRO A 16 31.26 -52.55 -5.05
CA PRO A 16 31.28 -51.22 -4.44
C PRO A 16 30.30 -50.34 -5.14
N SER A 17 29.26 -49.90 -4.41
CA SER A 17 28.34 -48.83 -4.83
C SER A 17 29.06 -47.51 -4.79
N ALA A 18 29.28 -46.89 -5.95
CA ALA A 18 29.70 -45.48 -6.04
C ALA A 18 28.66 -44.55 -5.43
N PRO A 19 29.03 -43.52 -4.68
CA PRO A 19 28.08 -42.51 -4.22
C PRO A 19 27.65 -41.69 -5.42
N VAL A 20 26.41 -41.82 -5.83
CA VAL A 20 25.71 -40.86 -6.68
C VAL A 20 25.50 -39.61 -5.85
N LEU A 21 26.31 -38.59 -6.07
CA LEU A 21 26.11 -37.22 -5.64
C LEU A 21 24.89 -36.65 -6.39
N ALA A 22 23.71 -37.01 -5.98
CA ALA A 22 22.50 -36.29 -6.32
C ALA A 22 22.39 -35.04 -5.42
N GLY A 23 23.10 -33.99 -5.81
CA GLY A 23 22.86 -32.64 -5.31
C GLY A 23 21.56 -32.09 -5.90
N ALA A 24 20.43 -32.70 -5.58
CA ALA A 24 19.14 -32.06 -5.74
C ALA A 24 19.06 -30.97 -4.67
N ARG A 25 19.23 -29.71 -5.09
CA ARG A 25 18.75 -28.57 -4.29
C ARG A 25 17.27 -28.81 -4.11
N THR A 26 16.86 -29.24 -2.92
CA THR A 26 15.48 -29.15 -2.48
C THR A 26 15.18 -27.66 -2.41
N VAL A 27 14.59 -27.11 -3.48
CA VAL A 27 13.90 -25.82 -3.40
C VAL A 27 12.85 -26.03 -2.35
N ASP A 28 12.93 -25.29 -1.25
CA ASP A 28 12.00 -25.41 -0.14
C ASP A 28 10.60 -25.17 -0.71
N ALA A 29 9.64 -26.05 -0.42
CA ALA A 29 8.27 -25.94 -0.92
C ALA A 29 7.59 -24.63 -0.48
N SER A 30 8.11 -23.97 0.56
CA SER A 30 7.73 -22.64 0.99
C SER A 30 8.17 -21.57 -0.01
N THR A 31 9.42 -21.59 -0.44
CA THR A 31 9.99 -20.63 -1.42
C THR A 31 9.32 -20.78 -2.80
N ALA A 32 8.94 -21.98 -3.20
CA ALA A 32 8.19 -22.20 -4.44
C ALA A 32 6.78 -21.61 -4.38
N ARG A 33 6.07 -21.79 -3.25
CA ARG A 33 4.73 -21.19 -3.04
C ARG A 33 4.76 -19.68 -2.97
N GLU A 34 5.81 -19.10 -2.39
CA GLU A 34 6.02 -17.65 -2.31
C GLU A 34 6.29 -17.08 -3.71
N GLY A 35 7.13 -17.73 -4.51
CA GLY A 35 7.40 -17.36 -5.90
C GLY A 35 6.12 -17.35 -6.75
N ASP A 36 5.24 -18.34 -6.57
CA ASP A 36 3.96 -18.40 -7.27
C ASP A 36 3.03 -17.24 -6.85
N ALA A 37 2.98 -16.91 -5.57
CA ALA A 37 2.16 -15.81 -5.05
C ALA A 37 2.64 -14.44 -5.56
N LEU A 38 3.96 -14.23 -5.58
CA LEU A 38 4.57 -13.02 -6.11
C LEU A 38 4.28 -12.86 -7.60
N ALA A 39 4.42 -13.93 -8.40
CA ALA A 39 4.11 -13.91 -9.83
C ALA A 39 2.63 -13.55 -10.11
N VAL A 40 1.69 -14.01 -9.28
CA VAL A 40 0.27 -13.61 -9.38
C VAL A 40 0.10 -12.11 -9.13
N LEU A 41 0.76 -11.56 -8.12
CA LEU A 41 0.68 -10.12 -7.81
C LEU A 41 1.38 -9.25 -8.86
N GLU A 42 2.50 -9.68 -9.41
CA GLU A 42 3.20 -9.00 -10.52
C GLU A 42 2.33 -8.98 -11.79
N ARG A 43 1.63 -10.09 -12.07
CA ARG A 43 0.63 -10.12 -13.14
C ARG A 43 -0.48 -9.10 -12.90
N ALA A 44 -0.90 -8.92 -11.62
CA ALA A 44 -1.92 -7.92 -11.28
C ALA A 44 -1.41 -6.48 -11.44
N VAL A 45 -0.13 -6.21 -11.17
CA VAL A 45 0.53 -4.93 -11.48
C VAL A 45 0.49 -4.66 -12.99
N GLN A 46 0.87 -5.64 -13.80
CA GLN A 46 0.89 -5.49 -15.24
C GLN A 46 -0.52 -5.29 -15.82
N ALA A 47 -1.48 -6.10 -15.38
CA ALA A 47 -2.88 -5.97 -15.81
C ALA A 47 -3.47 -4.61 -15.44
N GLY A 48 -3.16 -4.09 -14.25
CA GLY A 48 -3.59 -2.76 -13.81
C GLY A 48 -3.08 -1.61 -14.69
N ARG A 49 -2.08 -1.86 -15.53
CA ARG A 49 -1.54 -0.88 -16.47
C ARG A 49 -2.05 -1.06 -17.90
N THR A 50 -2.24 -2.30 -18.31
CA THR A 50 -2.47 -2.67 -19.72
C THR A 50 -3.92 -3.00 -20.04
N VAL A 51 -4.72 -3.40 -19.04
CA VAL A 51 -6.12 -3.79 -19.26
C VAL A 51 -7.04 -2.63 -18.96
N GLY A 52 -7.81 -2.20 -19.97
CA GLY A 52 -8.86 -1.21 -19.79
C GLY A 52 -10.06 -1.81 -19.05
N TYR A 53 -10.69 -1.05 -18.18
CA TYR A 53 -11.91 -1.49 -17.49
C TYR A 53 -12.78 -0.33 -17.04
N ARG A 54 -14.05 -0.64 -16.84
CA ARG A 54 -15.03 0.23 -16.19
C ARG A 54 -15.86 -0.61 -15.24
N GLY A 55 -16.23 -0.05 -14.11
CA GLY A 55 -17.03 -0.78 -13.14
C GLY A 55 -17.38 0.03 -11.92
N THR A 56 -17.94 -0.66 -10.95
CA THR A 56 -18.31 -0.11 -9.66
C THR A 56 -17.60 -0.90 -8.58
N GLN A 57 -16.98 -0.22 -7.64
CA GLN A 57 -16.35 -0.82 -6.48
C GLN A 57 -17.09 -0.45 -5.20
N ARG A 58 -17.30 -1.41 -4.33
CA ARG A 58 -17.61 -1.18 -2.92
C ARG A 58 -16.32 -1.09 -2.15
N VAL A 59 -16.13 0.04 -1.46
CA VAL A 59 -14.98 0.27 -0.56
C VAL A 59 -15.51 0.42 0.86
N ALA A 60 -14.83 -0.16 1.82
CA ALA A 60 -15.19 -0.06 3.22
C ALA A 60 -13.95 -0.02 4.12
N SER A 61 -14.05 0.70 5.24
CA SER A 61 -13.05 0.70 6.29
C SER A 61 -13.72 0.60 7.66
N TRP A 62 -13.14 -0.22 8.53
CA TRP A 62 -13.60 -0.48 9.88
C TRP A 62 -12.66 0.16 10.88
N ARG A 63 -13.22 1.04 11.71
CA ARG A 63 -12.52 1.69 12.82
C ARG A 63 -13.20 1.29 14.13
N ASP A 64 -12.57 1.52 15.25
CA ASP A 64 -13.19 1.25 16.55
C ASP A 64 -14.42 2.13 16.80
N THR A 65 -14.48 3.30 16.15
CA THR A 65 -15.58 4.26 16.23
C THR A 65 -16.70 4.04 15.21
N GLY A 66 -16.57 3.04 14.30
CA GLY A 66 -17.59 2.75 13.30
C GLY A 66 -17.04 2.27 11.96
N THR A 67 -17.94 2.09 11.02
CA THR A 67 -17.63 1.65 9.67
C THR A 67 -17.99 2.73 8.67
N ASP A 68 -17.03 3.09 7.80
CA ASP A 68 -17.28 3.92 6.64
C ASP A 68 -17.34 3.02 5.41
N ALA A 69 -18.37 3.17 4.58
CA ALA A 69 -18.48 2.42 3.33
C ALA A 69 -19.05 3.32 2.23
N ALA A 70 -18.54 3.12 1.02
CA ALA A 70 -19.01 3.84 -0.15
C ALA A 70 -19.00 2.93 -1.38
N THR A 71 -19.82 3.28 -2.36
CA THR A 71 -19.81 2.69 -3.69
C THR A 71 -19.30 3.74 -4.67
N VAL A 72 -18.23 3.43 -5.40
CA VAL A 72 -17.56 4.35 -6.31
C VAL A 72 -17.51 3.79 -7.71
N GLY A 73 -17.76 4.62 -8.72
CA GLY A 73 -17.50 4.29 -10.10
C GLY A 73 -16.01 4.37 -10.39
N VAL A 74 -15.47 3.38 -11.09
CA VAL A 74 -14.06 3.33 -11.50
C VAL A 74 -14.00 3.13 -13.00
N SER A 75 -13.16 3.90 -13.69
CA SER A 75 -12.80 3.64 -15.08
C SER A 75 -11.30 3.80 -15.28
N HIS A 76 -10.72 2.90 -16.05
CA HIS A 76 -9.31 2.90 -16.39
C HIS A 76 -9.13 2.68 -17.89
N LEU A 77 -8.26 3.47 -18.49
CA LEU A 77 -7.77 3.28 -19.85
C LEU A 77 -6.28 2.92 -19.77
N PRO A 78 -5.80 1.97 -20.58
CA PRO A 78 -4.40 1.58 -20.62
C PRO A 78 -3.46 2.79 -20.77
N GLY A 79 -2.41 2.83 -19.99
CA GLY A 79 -1.45 3.94 -19.97
C GLY A 79 -1.93 5.24 -19.34
N HIS A 80 -3.18 5.28 -18.86
CA HIS A 80 -3.75 6.44 -18.17
C HIS A 80 -4.05 6.15 -16.71
N ARG A 81 -4.27 7.22 -15.93
CA ARG A 81 -4.72 7.09 -14.54
C ARG A 81 -6.16 6.59 -14.49
N SER A 82 -6.46 5.82 -13.46
CA SER A 82 -7.84 5.47 -13.13
C SER A 82 -8.62 6.71 -12.70
N VAL A 83 -9.82 6.88 -13.25
CA VAL A 83 -10.75 7.94 -12.87
C VAL A 83 -11.76 7.36 -11.89
N LEU A 84 -11.87 8.00 -10.72
CA LEU A 84 -12.85 7.68 -9.70
C LEU A 84 -14.03 8.65 -9.80
N ARG A 85 -15.24 8.13 -9.84
CA ARG A 85 -16.47 8.89 -9.70
C ARG A 85 -17.08 8.60 -8.34
N VAL A 86 -17.03 9.61 -7.49
CA VAL A 86 -17.61 9.57 -6.15
C VAL A 86 -18.96 10.29 -6.21
N PRO A 87 -20.04 9.74 -5.65
CA PRO A 87 -21.27 10.49 -5.47
C PRO A 87 -21.02 11.75 -4.65
N ASP A 88 -21.77 12.82 -4.94
CA ASP A 88 -21.70 14.07 -4.16
C ASP A 88 -21.97 13.78 -2.68
N ASP A 89 -21.25 14.49 -1.80
CA ASP A 89 -21.29 14.36 -0.34
C ASP A 89 -20.82 13.01 0.26
N THR A 90 -20.23 12.13 -0.52
CA THR A 90 -19.76 10.84 -0.01
C THR A 90 -18.29 10.91 0.42
N THR A 91 -18.01 10.62 1.69
CA THR A 91 -16.64 10.38 2.13
C THR A 91 -16.19 9.00 1.66
N VAL A 92 -15.22 8.96 0.76
CA VAL A 92 -14.66 7.70 0.25
C VAL A 92 -13.49 7.28 1.13
N PRO A 93 -13.52 6.05 1.67
CA PRO A 93 -12.34 5.46 2.30
C PRO A 93 -11.16 5.45 1.31
N ALA A 94 -9.95 5.70 1.79
CA ALA A 94 -8.74 6.00 0.99
C ALA A 94 -8.28 4.94 -0.01
N VAL A 95 -8.98 3.85 -0.21
CA VAL A 95 -8.50 2.70 -0.98
C VAL A 95 -9.45 2.34 -2.11
N ALA A 96 -9.80 3.31 -2.93
CA ALA A 96 -10.68 3.06 -4.07
C ALA A 96 -9.96 2.64 -5.35
N THR A 97 -8.70 2.22 -5.32
CA THR A 97 -7.99 1.83 -6.54
C THR A 97 -7.58 0.38 -6.53
N ALA A 98 -8.03 -0.33 -7.56
CA ALA A 98 -7.71 -1.73 -7.79
C ALA A 98 -6.28 -1.97 -8.32
N ALA A 99 -5.56 -0.92 -8.71
CA ALA A 99 -4.22 -1.07 -9.25
C ALA A 99 -3.18 -1.27 -8.15
N LEU A 100 -2.36 -2.31 -8.29
CA LEU A 100 -1.15 -2.50 -7.50
C LEU A 100 0.04 -1.82 -8.20
N ASP A 101 0.96 -1.27 -7.41
CA ASP A 101 2.24 -0.76 -7.90
C ASP A 101 3.35 -1.79 -7.64
N ALA A 102 4.30 -1.91 -8.56
CA ALA A 102 5.40 -2.87 -8.45
C ALA A 102 6.24 -2.67 -7.17
N ARG A 103 6.49 -1.42 -6.79
CA ARG A 103 7.24 -1.10 -5.56
C ARG A 103 6.47 -1.50 -4.31
N VAL A 104 5.14 -1.29 -4.31
CA VAL A 104 4.28 -1.71 -3.20
C VAL A 104 4.23 -3.23 -3.10
N VAL A 105 4.22 -3.96 -4.22
CA VAL A 105 4.32 -5.43 -4.24
C VAL A 105 5.68 -5.90 -3.72
N SER A 106 6.78 -5.23 -4.08
CA SER A 106 8.10 -5.55 -3.53
C SER A 106 8.17 -5.29 -2.01
N LEU A 107 7.56 -4.22 -1.51
CA LEU A 107 7.46 -3.95 -0.08
C LEU A 107 6.57 -4.98 0.64
N LEU A 108 5.49 -5.41 -0.01
CA LEU A 108 4.62 -6.46 0.51
C LEU A 108 5.39 -7.78 0.70
N ALA A 109 6.13 -8.21 -0.32
CA ALA A 109 6.97 -9.41 -0.26
C ALA A 109 8.12 -9.30 0.76
N ALA A 110 8.63 -8.09 1.00
CA ALA A 110 9.68 -7.86 2.00
C ALA A 110 9.15 -7.79 3.45
N SER A 111 7.82 -7.64 3.64
CA SER A 111 7.22 -7.39 4.96
C SER A 111 6.27 -8.50 5.42
N TYR A 112 5.88 -9.41 4.51
CA TYR A 112 4.88 -10.45 4.77
C TYR A 112 5.20 -11.74 4.04
N ASP A 113 4.87 -12.87 4.64
CA ASP A 113 4.88 -14.17 3.98
C ASP A 113 3.73 -14.25 2.98
N LEU A 114 4.05 -14.48 1.70
CA LEU A 114 3.07 -14.57 0.62
C LEU A 114 2.78 -16.03 0.27
N ALA A 115 1.52 -16.37 0.08
CA ALA A 115 1.14 -17.69 -0.39
C ALA A 115 -0.12 -17.65 -1.26
N VAL A 116 -0.19 -18.53 -2.26
CA VAL A 116 -1.43 -18.82 -2.97
C VAL A 116 -2.31 -19.67 -2.03
N ALA A 117 -3.46 -19.10 -1.65
CA ALA A 117 -4.40 -19.74 -0.70
C ALA A 117 -5.51 -20.56 -1.40
N GLY A 118 -5.53 -20.57 -2.73
CA GLY A 118 -6.51 -21.29 -3.54
C GLY A 118 -7.23 -20.40 -4.54
N THR A 119 -8.45 -20.77 -4.89
CA THR A 119 -9.29 -20.06 -5.86
C THR A 119 -10.50 -19.42 -5.19
N GLY A 120 -11.09 -18.43 -5.86
CA GLY A 120 -12.29 -17.75 -5.39
C GLY A 120 -13.12 -17.21 -6.56
N ARG A 121 -14.17 -16.47 -6.24
CA ARG A 121 -14.99 -15.78 -7.26
C ARG A 121 -15.24 -14.33 -6.85
N CYS A 122 -15.17 -13.43 -7.81
CA CYS A 122 -15.54 -12.02 -7.65
C CYS A 122 -16.27 -11.55 -8.91
N THR A 123 -17.42 -10.92 -8.79
CA THR A 123 -18.26 -10.48 -9.93
C THR A 123 -18.53 -11.58 -10.99
N GLY A 124 -18.70 -12.83 -10.53
CA GLY A 124 -18.90 -13.97 -11.43
C GLY A 124 -17.63 -14.54 -12.07
N ARG A 125 -16.46 -13.92 -11.89
CA ARG A 125 -15.17 -14.29 -12.48
C ARG A 125 -14.36 -15.17 -11.53
N SER A 126 -13.62 -16.14 -12.06
CA SER A 126 -12.70 -16.98 -11.28
C SER A 126 -11.45 -16.18 -10.92
N THR A 127 -10.96 -16.39 -9.71
CA THR A 127 -9.80 -15.64 -9.18
C THR A 127 -8.85 -16.59 -8.48
N THR A 128 -7.55 -16.34 -8.63
CA THR A 128 -6.52 -16.85 -7.73
C THR A 128 -6.46 -15.98 -6.49
N VAL A 129 -6.44 -16.59 -5.32
CA VAL A 129 -6.39 -15.89 -4.03
C VAL A 129 -4.99 -15.95 -3.47
N VAL A 130 -4.39 -14.78 -3.22
CA VAL A 130 -3.11 -14.64 -2.54
C VAL A 130 -3.35 -14.10 -1.14
N GLU A 131 -2.71 -14.70 -0.14
CA GLU A 131 -2.67 -14.23 1.24
C GLU A 131 -1.30 -13.65 1.57
N ALA A 132 -1.31 -12.57 2.35
CA ALA A 132 -0.13 -12.00 3.00
C ALA A 132 -0.28 -12.22 4.51
N ARG A 133 0.71 -12.85 5.14
CA ARG A 133 0.72 -13.19 6.56
C ARG A 133 1.90 -12.53 7.27
N ARG A 134 1.72 -12.18 8.53
CA ARG A 134 2.80 -11.70 9.42
C ARG A 134 3.65 -12.87 9.87
N ASP A 135 4.85 -12.60 10.37
CA ASP A 135 5.80 -13.61 10.90
C ASP A 135 5.15 -14.60 11.89
N GLY A 136 4.14 -14.19 12.65
CA GLY A 136 3.34 -15.06 13.52
C GLY A 136 2.23 -15.85 12.83
N GLY A 137 2.17 -15.85 11.50
CA GLY A 137 1.18 -16.56 10.69
C GLY A 137 -0.21 -15.91 10.62
N GLN A 138 -0.44 -14.77 11.33
CA GLN A 138 -1.73 -14.09 11.28
C GLN A 138 -1.95 -13.47 9.90
N LEU A 139 -3.18 -13.59 9.41
CA LEU A 139 -3.60 -12.97 8.14
C LEU A 139 -3.52 -11.44 8.24
N ALA A 140 -2.77 -10.84 7.31
CA ALA A 140 -2.60 -9.39 7.20
C ALA A 140 -3.30 -8.82 5.97
N GLY A 141 -3.31 -9.56 4.86
CA GLY A 141 -3.94 -9.15 3.62
C GLY A 141 -4.42 -10.32 2.78
N ARG A 142 -5.38 -10.05 1.90
CA ARG A 142 -5.88 -11.03 0.93
C ARG A 142 -6.23 -10.34 -0.37
N PHE A 143 -5.83 -10.94 -1.50
CA PHE A 143 -5.95 -10.40 -2.84
C PHE A 143 -6.61 -11.42 -3.76
N TRP A 144 -7.65 -11.02 -4.48
CA TRP A 144 -8.33 -11.85 -5.49
C TRP A 144 -7.97 -11.32 -6.87
N VAL A 145 -7.15 -12.07 -7.57
CA VAL A 145 -6.64 -11.73 -8.89
C VAL A 145 -7.38 -12.56 -9.94
N ASP A 146 -7.98 -11.89 -10.90
CA ASP A 146 -8.73 -12.53 -11.99
C ASP A 146 -7.85 -13.46 -12.83
N GLU A 147 -8.24 -14.69 -12.99
CA GLU A 147 -7.44 -15.69 -13.70
C GLU A 147 -7.30 -15.38 -15.19
N GLN A 148 -8.32 -14.76 -15.79
CA GLN A 148 -8.35 -14.47 -17.22
C GLN A 148 -7.55 -13.21 -17.58
N THR A 149 -7.72 -12.12 -16.82
CA THR A 149 -7.16 -10.81 -17.16
C THR A 149 -5.99 -10.39 -16.29
N GLY A 150 -5.80 -11.01 -15.15
CA GLY A 150 -4.84 -10.59 -14.13
C GLY A 150 -5.30 -9.39 -13.28
N LEU A 151 -6.46 -8.81 -13.50
CA LEU A 151 -6.93 -7.67 -12.71
C LEU A 151 -7.15 -8.04 -11.25
N LEU A 152 -6.74 -7.15 -10.33
CA LEU A 152 -7.10 -7.26 -8.92
C LEU A 152 -8.59 -6.90 -8.74
N LEU A 153 -9.43 -7.88 -8.42
CA LEU A 153 -10.87 -7.68 -8.30
C LEU A 153 -11.33 -7.40 -6.87
N ARG A 154 -10.61 -7.90 -5.88
CA ARG A 154 -10.91 -7.67 -4.47
C ARG A 154 -9.62 -7.65 -3.65
N ARG A 155 -9.57 -6.77 -2.65
CA ARG A 155 -8.50 -6.69 -1.67
C ARG A 155 -9.10 -6.52 -0.29
N GLU A 156 -8.52 -7.20 0.68
CA GLU A 156 -8.84 -7.04 2.10
C GLU A 156 -7.56 -6.86 2.90
N VAL A 157 -7.62 -6.03 3.93
CA VAL A 157 -6.54 -5.81 4.89
C VAL A 157 -7.09 -6.05 6.29
N TYR A 158 -6.30 -6.71 7.13
CA TYR A 158 -6.68 -7.14 8.47
C TYR A 158 -5.74 -6.54 9.52
N ARG A 159 -6.29 -6.27 10.69
CA ARG A 159 -5.55 -5.90 11.90
C ARG A 159 -4.85 -7.14 12.48
N GLU A 160 -3.98 -6.92 13.46
CA GLU A 160 -3.32 -8.00 14.20
C GLU A 160 -4.31 -8.88 14.97
N ASP A 161 -5.42 -8.33 15.43
CA ASP A 161 -6.51 -9.05 16.09
C ASP A 161 -7.39 -9.87 15.13
N GLY A 162 -7.05 -9.92 13.83
CA GLY A 162 -7.78 -10.64 12.79
C GLY A 162 -9.02 -9.92 12.28
N ARG A 163 -9.42 -8.78 12.86
CA ARG A 163 -10.56 -8.00 12.37
C ARG A 163 -10.20 -7.29 11.06
N ARG A 164 -11.17 -7.20 10.17
CA ARG A 164 -10.99 -6.48 8.90
C ARG A 164 -10.79 -4.99 9.17
N LEU A 165 -9.72 -4.44 8.61
CA LEU A 165 -9.42 -3.01 8.65
C LEU A 165 -10.03 -2.30 7.43
N ARG A 166 -9.87 -2.90 6.24
CA ARG A 166 -10.37 -2.33 4.97
C ARG A 166 -10.71 -3.41 3.98
N SER A 167 -11.60 -3.06 3.05
CA SER A 167 -11.83 -3.84 1.85
C SER A 167 -12.15 -2.97 0.65
N SER A 168 -11.76 -3.42 -0.53
CA SER A 168 -12.26 -2.95 -1.80
C SER A 168 -12.62 -4.15 -2.67
N ALA A 169 -13.76 -4.11 -3.34
CA ALA A 169 -14.20 -5.18 -4.23
C ALA A 169 -15.04 -4.61 -5.38
N PHE A 170 -14.80 -5.08 -6.58
CA PHE A 170 -15.72 -4.82 -7.68
C PHE A 170 -17.07 -5.49 -7.40
N VAL A 171 -18.14 -4.76 -7.60
CA VAL A 171 -19.52 -5.25 -7.59
C VAL A 171 -20.08 -5.35 -9.01
N SER A 172 -19.52 -4.58 -9.94
CA SER A 172 -19.69 -4.74 -11.38
C SER A 172 -18.39 -4.44 -12.09
N LEU A 173 -18.09 -5.15 -13.17
CA LEU A 173 -16.87 -4.96 -13.95
C LEU A 173 -17.13 -5.27 -15.42
N GLU A 174 -16.82 -4.31 -16.27
CA GLU A 174 -16.73 -4.45 -17.71
C GLU A 174 -15.25 -4.32 -18.10
N VAL A 175 -14.68 -5.38 -18.62
CA VAL A 175 -13.28 -5.42 -19.08
C VAL A 175 -13.22 -5.07 -20.55
N ARG A 176 -12.26 -4.24 -20.92
CA ARG A 176 -11.93 -3.87 -22.29
C ARG A 176 -10.66 -4.59 -22.73
N ALA A 177 -10.40 -4.59 -24.03
CA ALA A 177 -9.19 -5.18 -24.58
C ALA A 177 -7.95 -4.58 -23.90
N ALA A 178 -6.96 -5.42 -23.66
CA ALA A 178 -5.64 -4.98 -23.23
C ALA A 178 -4.96 -4.19 -24.38
N ALA A 179 -4.16 -3.20 -24.01
CA ALA A 179 -3.31 -2.47 -24.94
C ALA A 179 -1.84 -2.67 -24.58
N ASP A 180 -1.00 -2.59 -25.59
CA ASP A 180 0.44 -2.52 -25.37
C ASP A 180 0.81 -1.14 -24.82
N VAL A 181 1.25 -1.13 -23.58
CA VAL A 181 1.64 0.09 -22.86
C VAL A 181 3.10 -0.03 -22.48
N PRO A 182 3.97 0.88 -22.95
CA PRO A 182 5.37 0.86 -22.55
C PRO A 182 5.55 0.84 -21.04
N PRO A 183 6.58 0.19 -20.50
CA PRO A 183 6.90 0.25 -19.07
C PRO A 183 7.01 1.70 -18.62
N ALA A 184 6.34 2.06 -17.53
CA ALA A 184 6.53 3.39 -16.96
C ALA A 184 7.99 3.52 -16.51
N ALA A 185 8.60 4.66 -16.81
CA ALA A 185 9.91 4.97 -16.24
C ALA A 185 9.80 4.94 -14.72
N VAL A 186 10.59 4.08 -14.09
CA VAL A 186 10.67 4.02 -12.62
C VAL A 186 11.63 5.14 -12.19
N PRO A 187 11.15 6.20 -11.51
CA PRO A 187 12.04 7.25 -11.04
C PRO A 187 13.11 6.68 -10.12
N ASP A 188 14.33 7.13 -10.26
CA ASP A 188 15.43 6.80 -9.35
C ASP A 188 15.14 7.44 -7.98
N LEU A 189 14.65 6.63 -7.05
CA LEU A 189 14.28 7.09 -5.72
C LEU A 189 15.48 7.60 -4.91
N PRO A 190 16.64 6.91 -4.83
CA PRO A 190 17.85 7.42 -4.20
C PRO A 190 18.25 8.80 -4.71
N ALA A 191 18.38 8.97 -6.01
CA ALA A 191 18.74 10.26 -6.60
C ALA A 191 17.67 11.35 -6.35
N ALA A 192 16.39 11.00 -6.30
CA ALA A 192 15.32 11.94 -5.93
C ALA A 192 15.45 12.38 -4.47
N VAL A 193 15.71 11.46 -3.56
CA VAL A 193 15.91 11.71 -2.11
C VAL A 193 17.12 12.63 -1.91
N ASP A 194 18.26 12.36 -2.56
CA ASP A 194 19.47 13.16 -2.43
C ASP A 194 19.25 14.60 -2.91
N ARG A 195 18.57 14.78 -4.05
CA ARG A 195 18.19 16.12 -4.54
C ARG A 195 17.29 16.88 -3.58
N LEU A 196 16.37 16.19 -2.90
CA LEU A 196 15.47 16.79 -1.91
C LEU A 196 16.22 17.19 -0.64
N ARG A 197 17.10 16.31 -0.13
CA ARG A 197 17.96 16.57 1.03
C ARG A 197 18.91 17.73 0.77
N ALA A 198 19.52 17.81 -0.43
CA ALA A 198 20.36 18.93 -0.84
C ALA A 198 19.62 20.28 -0.89
N ARG A 199 18.29 20.25 -1.07
CA ARG A 199 17.41 21.44 -0.98
C ARG A 199 16.91 21.73 0.44
N GLY A 200 17.47 21.06 1.45
CA GLY A 200 17.12 21.24 2.86
C GLY A 200 15.77 20.63 3.26
N TRP A 201 15.26 19.66 2.53
CA TRP A 201 14.10 18.90 2.94
C TRP A 201 14.50 17.72 3.83
N ARG A 202 13.74 17.50 4.90
CA ARG A 202 13.87 16.28 5.68
C ARG A 202 13.12 15.16 4.98
N VAL A 203 13.84 14.10 4.63
CA VAL A 203 13.28 12.90 3.96
C VAL A 203 13.70 11.68 4.77
N PRO A 204 12.84 11.20 5.69
CA PRO A 204 13.07 9.94 6.41
C PRO A 204 13.05 8.75 5.45
N ASP A 205 13.92 7.77 5.66
CA ASP A 205 13.97 6.54 4.84
C ASP A 205 12.80 5.58 5.16
N GLY A 206 12.21 5.71 6.35
CA GLY A 206 11.06 4.94 6.80
C GLY A 206 10.31 5.61 7.94
N LEU A 207 9.14 5.07 8.25
CA LEU A 207 8.31 5.46 9.39
C LEU A 207 8.07 4.23 10.28
N PRO A 208 7.69 4.41 11.56
CA PRO A 208 7.30 3.31 12.44
C PRO A 208 6.23 2.40 11.83
N GLY A 209 6.22 1.14 12.23
CA GLY A 209 5.30 0.13 11.70
C GLY A 209 5.75 -0.50 10.37
N GLY A 210 7.06 -0.48 10.07
CA GLY A 210 7.62 -1.12 8.87
C GLY A 210 7.42 -0.32 7.58
N PHE A 211 6.91 0.89 7.66
CA PHE A 211 6.69 1.74 6.50
C PHE A 211 8.00 2.20 5.87
N ARG A 212 8.21 1.90 4.60
CA ARG A 212 9.38 2.30 3.81
C ARG A 212 8.99 3.31 2.74
N LEU A 213 9.90 4.26 2.47
CA LEU A 213 9.73 5.25 1.42
C LEU A 213 9.77 4.55 0.05
N PHE A 214 8.75 4.78 -0.78
CA PHE A 214 8.71 4.26 -2.16
C PHE A 214 8.51 5.34 -3.23
N GLU A 215 8.11 6.56 -2.83
CA GLU A 215 8.01 7.71 -3.72
C GLU A 215 8.43 8.99 -3.01
N ALA A 216 9.22 9.83 -3.70
CA ALA A 216 9.65 11.14 -3.22
C ALA A 216 9.68 12.13 -4.38
N ARG A 217 8.91 13.22 -4.26
CA ARG A 217 8.84 14.25 -5.32
C ARG A 217 8.56 15.64 -4.75
N LEU A 218 8.95 16.64 -5.52
CA LEU A 218 8.59 18.03 -5.29
C LEU A 218 7.59 18.45 -6.37
N ALA A 219 6.34 18.67 -5.97
CA ALA A 219 5.30 19.13 -6.87
C ALA A 219 5.18 20.66 -6.80
N ALA A 220 4.94 21.31 -7.93
CA ALA A 220 4.53 22.69 -7.93
C ALA A 220 3.11 22.78 -7.35
N ALA A 221 2.92 23.59 -6.32
CA ALA A 221 1.58 23.99 -5.91
C ALA A 221 1.01 24.96 -6.96
N ASP A 222 -0.33 25.05 -7.05
CA ASP A 222 -1.01 26.04 -7.89
C ASP A 222 -0.36 27.42 -7.68
N ARG A 223 0.02 28.06 -8.79
CA ARG A 223 0.66 29.39 -8.75
C ARG A 223 -0.24 30.35 -7.97
N PRO A 224 0.22 30.97 -6.89
CA PRO A 224 -0.49 32.11 -6.35
C PRO A 224 -0.58 33.17 -7.43
N ARG A 225 -1.66 33.91 -7.46
CA ARG A 225 -1.81 35.06 -8.41
C ARG A 225 -0.69 36.08 -8.31
N THR A 226 0.02 36.12 -7.19
CA THR A 226 1.20 36.96 -6.92
C THR A 226 2.16 36.18 -6.04
N GLY A 227 3.45 36.11 -6.40
CA GLY A 227 4.53 35.56 -5.58
C GLY A 227 5.25 34.36 -6.20
N GLU A 228 6.28 33.92 -5.51
CA GLU A 228 7.13 32.78 -5.86
C GLU A 228 6.34 31.47 -6.00
N PRO A 229 6.72 30.58 -6.93
CA PRO A 229 6.10 29.25 -7.04
C PRO A 229 6.26 28.48 -5.73
N ARG A 230 5.15 28.08 -5.14
CA ARG A 230 5.18 27.26 -3.93
C ARG A 230 5.35 25.80 -4.32
N HIS A 231 6.30 25.15 -3.68
CA HIS A 231 6.53 23.72 -3.86
C HIS A 231 5.98 22.95 -2.66
N VAL A 232 5.41 21.79 -2.95
CA VAL A 232 4.95 20.82 -1.96
C VAL A 232 5.84 19.60 -2.08
N LEU A 233 6.54 19.27 -1.02
CA LEU A 233 7.18 17.98 -0.90
C LEU A 233 6.08 16.91 -0.72
N HIS A 234 6.15 15.86 -1.49
CA HIS A 234 5.34 14.66 -1.31
C HIS A 234 6.25 13.46 -1.13
N LEU A 235 6.07 12.76 -0.03
CA LEU A 235 6.73 11.50 0.29
C LEU A 235 5.64 10.44 0.49
N ALA A 236 5.78 9.29 -0.15
CA ALA A 236 4.85 8.18 0.05
C ALA A 236 5.58 6.97 0.65
N TYR A 237 5.00 6.44 1.70
CA TYR A 237 5.50 5.30 2.45
C TYR A 237 4.48 4.17 2.43
N SER A 238 4.96 2.93 2.44
CA SER A 238 4.10 1.74 2.52
C SER A 238 4.81 0.60 3.24
N ASP A 239 4.03 -0.27 3.86
CA ASP A 239 4.42 -1.60 4.32
C ASP A 239 4.00 -2.70 3.33
N GLY A 240 3.43 -2.31 2.16
CA GLY A 240 2.82 -3.20 1.16
C GLY A 240 1.31 -3.34 1.31
N LEU A 241 0.75 -3.18 2.52
CA LEU A 241 -0.69 -3.25 2.79
C LEU A 241 -1.34 -1.90 3.04
N SER A 242 -0.65 -0.99 3.68
CA SER A 242 -1.12 0.35 3.99
C SER A 242 -0.21 1.39 3.36
N THR A 243 -0.75 2.57 3.11
CA THR A 243 0.00 3.68 2.53
C THR A 243 -0.13 4.92 3.41
N THR A 244 0.98 5.62 3.58
CA THR A 244 1.05 6.91 4.26
C THR A 244 1.66 7.94 3.32
N SER A 245 0.89 8.95 2.96
CA SER A 245 1.37 10.12 2.21
C SER A 245 1.69 11.24 3.17
N LEU A 246 2.89 11.79 3.06
CA LEU A 246 3.38 12.91 3.85
C LEU A 246 3.63 14.09 2.92
N PHE A 247 2.97 15.20 3.18
CA PHE A 247 3.14 16.44 2.45
C PHE A 247 3.80 17.48 3.34
N ALA A 248 4.72 18.26 2.79
CA ALA A 248 5.32 19.40 3.50
C ALA A 248 5.36 20.65 2.63
N GLN A 249 4.97 21.77 3.22
CA GLN A 249 5.05 23.12 2.62
C GLN A 249 5.80 24.04 3.55
N ARG A 250 6.72 24.86 3.02
CA ARG A 250 7.39 25.91 3.80
C ARG A 250 6.37 26.86 4.38
N GLY A 251 6.50 27.17 5.68
CA GLY A 251 5.60 28.07 6.40
C GLY A 251 5.29 27.58 7.80
N THR A 252 4.35 28.25 8.46
CA THR A 252 3.91 27.94 9.81
C THR A 252 2.40 27.71 9.84
N LEU A 253 1.96 26.83 10.72
CA LEU A 253 0.55 26.57 10.98
C LEU A 253 0.04 27.56 12.03
N GLY A 254 -1.13 28.16 11.79
CA GLY A 254 -1.79 29.03 12.77
C GLY A 254 -2.29 28.26 14.01
N SER A 255 -2.72 29.00 15.02
CA SER A 255 -3.25 28.44 16.27
C SER A 255 -4.64 27.81 16.12
N THR A 256 -5.38 28.18 15.07
CA THR A 256 -6.75 27.69 14.82
C THR A 256 -6.70 26.43 13.94
N PRO A 257 -7.38 25.34 14.36
CA PRO A 257 -7.43 24.12 13.57
C PRO A 257 -8.17 24.35 12.24
N PRO A 258 -7.78 23.64 11.17
CA PRO A 258 -8.56 23.60 9.94
C PRO A 258 -9.98 23.04 10.23
N SER A 259 -10.97 23.43 9.42
CA SER A 259 -12.34 22.93 9.57
C SER A 259 -12.40 21.40 9.57
N GLY A 260 -13.12 20.84 10.54
CA GLY A 260 -13.27 19.39 10.71
C GLY A 260 -12.08 18.69 11.37
N PHE A 261 -11.04 19.44 11.80
CA PHE A 261 -9.94 18.91 12.59
C PHE A 261 -10.16 19.25 14.09
N ARG A 262 -9.75 18.35 14.95
CA ARG A 262 -9.67 18.58 16.40
C ARG A 262 -8.20 18.67 16.83
N ARG A 263 -7.95 19.34 17.92
CA ARG A 263 -6.63 19.33 18.55
C ARG A 263 -6.42 18.01 19.28
N ASP A 264 -5.26 17.44 19.09
CA ASP A 264 -4.76 16.26 19.81
C ASP A 264 -3.36 16.54 20.32
N ASP A 265 -2.88 15.76 21.28
CA ASP A 265 -1.51 15.78 21.73
C ASP A 265 -0.82 14.48 21.31
N VAL A 266 0.32 14.62 20.63
CA VAL A 266 1.14 13.47 20.24
C VAL A 266 2.56 13.70 20.71
N GLY A 267 2.93 13.03 21.80
CA GLY A 267 4.25 13.17 22.43
C GLY A 267 4.50 14.57 22.98
N GLY A 268 3.52 15.15 23.68
CA GLY A 268 3.60 16.46 24.33
C GLY A 268 3.52 17.65 23.40
N ARG A 269 3.05 17.49 22.15
CA ARG A 269 2.97 18.58 21.18
C ARG A 269 1.63 18.59 20.44
N PRO A 270 1.05 19.77 20.17
CA PRO A 270 -0.24 19.89 19.51
C PRO A 270 -0.15 19.46 18.04
N VAL A 271 -1.11 18.63 17.65
CA VAL A 271 -1.34 18.15 16.29
C VAL A 271 -2.82 18.31 15.99
N TRP A 272 -3.14 18.81 14.81
CA TRP A 272 -4.53 18.81 14.34
C TRP A 272 -4.84 17.48 13.67
N VAL A 273 -5.80 16.73 14.17
CA VAL A 273 -6.20 15.43 13.63
C VAL A 273 -7.63 15.44 13.14
N ARG A 274 -7.86 14.73 12.04
CA ARG A 274 -9.19 14.39 11.57
C ARG A 274 -9.28 12.87 11.46
N SER A 275 -9.98 12.28 12.43
CA SER A 275 -10.22 10.84 12.47
C SER A 275 -11.32 10.48 11.47
N ALA A 276 -10.90 10.08 10.29
CA ALA A 276 -11.73 9.62 9.17
C ALA A 276 -10.97 8.53 8.43
N SER A 277 -11.54 7.94 7.42
CA SER A 277 -10.79 7.09 6.49
C SER A 277 -10.66 7.84 5.15
N PRO A 278 -9.43 8.27 4.77
CA PRO A 278 -8.14 8.15 5.46
C PRO A 278 -8.02 9.06 6.68
N GLU A 279 -7.19 8.65 7.64
CA GLU A 279 -6.82 9.49 8.77
C GLU A 279 -5.91 10.63 8.32
N ARG A 280 -6.08 11.81 8.92
CA ARG A 280 -5.29 12.99 8.56
C ARG A 280 -4.75 13.65 9.82
N ALA A 281 -3.47 14.06 9.75
CA ALA A 281 -2.82 14.84 10.79
C ALA A 281 -2.09 16.02 10.18
N VAL A 282 -2.13 17.18 10.86
CA VAL A 282 -1.46 18.40 10.41
C VAL A 282 -0.72 19.03 11.59
N TRP A 283 0.54 19.40 11.39
CA TRP A 283 1.38 20.02 12.41
C TRP A 283 2.47 20.91 11.79
N SER A 284 3.14 21.73 12.61
CA SER A 284 4.33 22.47 12.22
C SER A 284 5.61 21.75 12.66
N GLY A 285 6.65 21.83 11.86
CA GLY A 285 7.95 21.27 12.17
C GLY A 285 9.02 21.67 11.14
N ASP A 286 10.23 21.98 11.59
CA ASP A 286 11.37 22.35 10.76
C ASP A 286 11.05 23.48 9.74
N GLY A 287 10.27 24.50 10.16
CA GLY A 287 9.87 25.62 9.30
C GLY A 287 8.93 25.24 8.16
N ALA A 288 8.22 24.14 8.30
CA ALA A 288 7.22 23.68 7.35
C ALA A 288 5.92 23.27 8.05
N VAL A 289 4.81 23.31 7.32
CA VAL A 289 3.56 22.67 7.68
C VAL A 289 3.55 21.29 7.07
N TRP A 290 3.41 20.29 7.92
CA TRP A 290 3.33 18.88 7.57
C TRP A 290 1.89 18.43 7.58
N THR A 291 1.52 17.67 6.56
CA THR A 291 0.21 17.00 6.47
C THR A 291 0.45 15.53 6.20
N LEU A 292 -0.05 14.67 7.08
CA LEU A 292 -0.04 13.22 6.92
C LEU A 292 -1.45 12.78 6.53
N VAL A 293 -1.53 11.89 5.56
CA VAL A 293 -2.76 11.19 5.14
C VAL A 293 -2.45 9.71 5.08
N SER A 294 -3.14 8.91 5.86
CA SER A 294 -2.84 7.49 5.99
C SER A 294 -4.09 6.64 6.09
N ASP A 295 -4.00 5.45 5.53
CA ASP A 295 -5.00 4.40 5.66
C ASP A 295 -4.54 3.28 6.62
N ALA A 296 -3.41 3.48 7.31
CA ALA A 296 -2.93 2.60 8.37
C ALA A 296 -3.80 2.68 9.64
N PRO A 297 -3.69 1.73 10.57
CA PRO A 297 -4.29 1.82 11.90
C PRO A 297 -3.88 3.11 12.65
N ALA A 298 -4.77 3.63 13.47
CA ALA A 298 -4.59 4.93 14.14
C ALA A 298 -3.36 4.99 15.06
N ASP A 299 -3.01 3.89 15.71
CA ASP A 299 -1.81 3.75 16.55
C ASP A 299 -0.53 3.88 15.72
N VAL A 300 -0.48 3.25 14.56
CA VAL A 300 0.63 3.38 13.59
C VAL A 300 0.75 4.82 13.09
N VAL A 301 -0.38 5.47 12.78
CA VAL A 301 -0.40 6.89 12.38
C VAL A 301 0.15 7.78 13.50
N ARG A 302 -0.27 7.56 14.75
CA ARG A 302 0.22 8.31 15.91
C ARG A 302 1.73 8.11 16.11
N ALA A 303 2.23 6.88 15.98
CA ALA A 303 3.65 6.57 16.06
C ALA A 303 4.45 7.27 14.94
N ALA A 304 3.93 7.29 13.71
CA ALA A 304 4.54 8.00 12.58
C ALA A 304 4.60 9.51 12.83
N VAL A 305 3.50 10.12 13.29
CA VAL A 305 3.46 11.55 13.65
C VAL A 305 4.44 11.85 14.79
N ALA A 306 4.57 10.95 15.78
CA ALA A 306 5.51 11.10 16.89
C ALA A 306 6.98 11.10 16.45
N ALA A 307 7.34 10.34 15.44
CA ALA A 307 8.70 10.22 14.93
C ALA A 307 9.12 11.39 14.00
N LEU A 308 8.17 12.18 13.52
CA LEU A 308 8.42 13.26 12.56
C LEU A 308 8.69 14.61 13.26
N PRO A 309 9.38 15.58 12.58
CA PRO A 309 9.69 16.90 13.12
C PRO A 309 8.45 17.66 13.56
N ARG A 310 8.53 18.36 14.69
CA ARG A 310 7.44 19.16 15.26
C ARG A 310 7.99 20.41 15.94
N ASP A 311 7.31 21.53 15.73
CA ASP A 311 7.57 22.79 16.42
C ASP A 311 6.39 23.17 17.32
N ARG A 312 6.62 24.04 18.29
CA ARG A 312 5.52 24.67 19.01
C ARG A 312 4.79 25.63 18.08
N PRO A 313 3.43 25.62 18.03
CA PRO A 313 2.68 26.61 17.26
C PRO A 313 3.06 28.01 17.70
N LYS A 314 3.39 28.89 16.75
CA LYS A 314 3.56 30.32 17.03
C LYS A 314 2.18 30.97 17.15
N ALA A 315 2.00 31.86 18.12
CA ALA A 315 0.73 32.53 18.39
C ALA A 315 0.21 33.39 17.20
N ASP A 316 1.10 33.86 16.32
CA ASP A 316 0.79 34.81 15.23
C ASP A 316 1.08 34.29 13.82
N GLY A 317 0.91 32.97 13.61
CA GLY A 317 1.12 32.36 12.29
C GLY A 317 0.03 32.72 11.28
N VAL A 318 0.43 33.26 10.12
CA VAL A 318 -0.46 33.50 8.99
C VAL A 318 -1.18 32.20 8.62
N LEU A 319 -2.51 32.22 8.63
CA LEU A 319 -3.35 31.12 8.14
C LEU A 319 -2.98 30.77 6.70
N VAL A 320 -2.16 29.76 6.52
CA VAL A 320 -1.99 29.14 5.22
C VAL A 320 -3.35 28.56 4.84
N ARG A 321 -3.92 29.01 3.73
CA ARG A 321 -5.23 28.56 3.21
C ARG A 321 -5.15 27.10 2.76
N LEU A 322 -5.03 26.20 3.72
CA LEU A 322 -5.01 24.73 3.53
C LEU A 322 -6.32 24.20 2.91
N HIS A 323 -7.41 24.95 3.05
CA HIS A 323 -8.74 24.48 2.72
C HIS A 323 -8.96 24.14 1.23
N ARG A 324 -8.27 24.84 0.32
CA ARG A 324 -8.38 24.57 -1.13
C ARG A 324 -7.37 23.53 -1.63
N GLY A 325 -6.25 23.35 -0.94
CA GLY A 325 -5.23 22.36 -1.27
C GLY A 325 -5.66 20.92 -0.93
N LEU A 326 -6.29 20.72 0.23
CA LEU A 326 -6.70 19.37 0.68
C LEU A 326 -7.84 18.76 -0.14
N ALA A 327 -8.78 19.57 -0.64
CA ALA A 327 -9.84 19.10 -1.54
C ALA A 327 -9.27 18.65 -2.90
N ARG A 328 -8.19 19.29 -3.37
CA ARG A 328 -7.51 18.95 -4.63
C ARG A 328 -6.44 17.86 -4.44
N LEU A 329 -5.86 17.72 -3.25
CA LEU A 329 -4.96 16.63 -2.91
C LEU A 329 -5.68 15.27 -2.94
N GLY A 330 -6.99 15.20 -2.79
CA GLY A 330 -7.78 14.00 -3.00
C GLY A 330 -7.63 13.40 -4.41
N ALA A 331 -7.38 14.24 -5.42
CA ALA A 331 -7.09 13.79 -6.79
C ALA A 331 -5.62 13.40 -7.01
N VAL A 332 -4.72 13.84 -6.13
CA VAL A 332 -3.27 13.54 -6.16
C VAL A 332 -2.93 12.33 -5.27
N LEU A 333 -3.86 11.93 -4.40
CA LEU A 333 -3.72 10.81 -3.45
C LEU A 333 -3.90 9.42 -4.08
N SER A 334 -4.00 9.30 -5.40
CA SER A 334 -3.69 8.03 -6.03
C SER A 334 -2.15 7.90 -6.01
N PRO A 335 -1.55 7.00 -5.23
CA PRO A 335 -0.09 6.81 -5.21
C PRO A 335 0.45 6.25 -6.52
N PHE A 336 -0.41 6.08 -7.52
CA PHE A 336 -0.13 5.41 -8.79
C PHE A 336 -0.24 6.40 -9.94
N HIS A 337 0.88 6.94 -10.30
CA HIS A 337 1.10 7.71 -11.52
C HIS A 337 1.75 6.84 -12.58
#